data_6791f1085e37bc8560845fdd831d977b
#
_entry.id   6791f1085e37bc8560845fdd831d977b
#
_cell.length_a   1.000
_cell.length_b   1.000
_cell.length_c   1.000
_cell.angle_alpha   90.00
_cell.angle_beta   90.00
_cell.angle_gamma   90.00
#
_symmetry.space_group_name_H-M   'P 1'
#
loop_
_entity.id
_entity.type
_entity.pdbx_description
1 polymer ?
#
loop_
_entity_poly.entity_id
_entity_poly.type
_entity_poly.pdbx_seq_one_letter_code
_entity_poly.pdbx_strand_id
1 'polypeptide(L)'
;MKVIEEQPEKLVLEITGESHTICNILRKRLMDYDEVDAAAYDITHPLIGQPEFEIRSSNPRKSMTNAAKEVKEEALSFKDALIKG
;
A
#
# COMPACT_ATOMS: atom_id res chain seq x y z
N MET A 1 6.36 7.51 3.74
CA MET A 1 4.89 7.39 3.73
C MET A 1 4.30 8.46 4.61
N LYS A 2 3.41 9.26 4.06
CA LYS A 2 2.86 10.42 4.77
C LYS A 2 1.34 10.31 4.83
N VAL A 3 0.77 10.46 6.03
CA VAL A 3 -0.68 10.45 6.21
C VAL A 3 -1.24 11.80 5.79
N ILE A 4 -2.13 11.79 4.80
CA ILE A 4 -2.80 13.00 4.31
C ILE A 4 -4.14 13.17 5.01
N GLU A 5 -4.89 12.07 5.16
CA GLU A 5 -6.18 12.07 5.82
C GLU A 5 -6.35 10.77 6.58
N GLU A 6 -6.85 10.86 7.79
CA GLU A 6 -7.14 9.67 8.59
C GLU A 6 -8.52 9.82 9.24
N GLN A 7 -9.42 8.91 8.90
CA GLN A 7 -10.75 8.78 9.47
C GLN A 7 -10.92 7.37 10.01
N PRO A 8 -11.94 7.10 10.84
CA PRO A 8 -12.12 5.75 11.42
C PRO A 8 -12.18 4.64 10.38
N GLU A 9 -12.73 4.91 9.20
CA GLU A 9 -12.91 3.90 8.15
C GLU A 9 -12.22 4.26 6.83
N LYS A 10 -11.41 5.32 6.83
CA LYS A 10 -10.72 5.79 5.63
C LYS A 10 -9.33 6.30 5.96
N LEU A 11 -8.35 5.89 5.17
CA LEU A 11 -6.99 6.37 5.32
C LEU A 11 -6.46 6.78 3.94
N VAL A 12 -5.91 7.98 3.85
CA VAL A 12 -5.25 8.46 2.63
C VAL A 12 -3.79 8.72 2.94
N LEU A 13 -2.91 8.08 2.20
CA LEU A 13 -1.47 8.15 2.38
C LEU A 13 -0.80 8.64 1.11
N GLU A 14 0.22 9.46 1.26
CA GLU A 14 1.15 9.78 0.20
C GLU A 14 2.34 8.83 0.29
N ILE A 15 2.60 8.08 -0.79
CA ILE A 15 3.69 7.11 -0.83
C ILE A 15 4.83 7.70 -1.61
N THR A 16 5.91 8.05 -0.92
CA THR A 16 7.08 8.69 -1.50
C THR A 16 8.16 7.67 -1.79
N GLY A 17 8.71 7.75 -2.99
CA GLY A 17 9.85 6.91 -3.37
C GLY A 17 9.51 5.47 -3.77
N GLU A 18 8.23 5.14 -3.83
CA GLU A 18 7.82 3.80 -4.24
C GLU A 18 7.35 3.77 -5.69
N SER A 19 7.56 2.64 -6.35
CA SER A 19 7.15 2.46 -7.73
C SER A 19 5.66 2.10 -7.84
N HIS A 20 5.12 2.25 -9.05
CA HIS A 20 3.77 1.77 -9.37
C HIS A 20 3.60 0.28 -9.06
N THR A 21 4.65 -0.50 -9.26
CA THR A 21 4.62 -1.94 -8.99
C THR A 21 4.31 -2.20 -7.52
N ILE A 22 4.99 -1.51 -6.62
CA ILE A 22 4.76 -1.65 -5.18
C ILE A 22 3.34 -1.21 -4.81
N CYS A 23 2.88 -0.09 -5.37
CA CYS A 23 1.51 0.39 -5.12
C CYS A 23 0.46 -0.61 -5.58
N ASN A 24 0.66 -1.22 -6.75
CA ASN A 24 -0.24 -2.26 -7.26
C ASN A 24 -0.26 -3.49 -6.38
N ILE A 25 0.90 -3.94 -5.91
CA ILE A 25 1.02 -5.11 -5.04
C ILE A 25 0.29 -4.83 -3.72
N LEU A 26 0.50 -3.66 -3.13
CA LEU A 26 -0.19 -3.26 -1.90
C LEU A 26 -1.70 -3.23 -2.10
N ARG A 27 -2.17 -2.66 -3.20
CA ARG A 27 -3.59 -2.58 -3.50
C ARG A 27 -4.21 -3.97 -3.61
N LYS A 28 -3.58 -4.87 -4.33
CA LYS A 28 -4.07 -6.24 -4.48
C LYS A 28 -4.11 -6.97 -3.15
N ARG A 29 -3.07 -6.81 -2.35
CA ARG A 29 -3.00 -7.43 -1.03
C ARG A 29 -4.13 -6.93 -0.13
N LEU A 30 -4.36 -5.62 -0.13
CA LEU A 30 -5.43 -5.02 0.67
C LEU A 30 -6.81 -5.53 0.25
N MET A 31 -7.04 -5.68 -1.05
CA MET A 31 -8.32 -6.16 -1.55
C MET A 31 -8.61 -7.63 -1.19
N ASP A 32 -7.59 -8.38 -0.79
CA ASP A 32 -7.76 -9.76 -0.30
C ASP A 32 -8.24 -9.82 1.15
N TYR A 33 -8.17 -8.74 1.89
CA TYR A 33 -8.61 -8.71 3.28
C TYR A 33 -10.13 -8.49 3.37
N ASP A 34 -10.79 -9.28 4.21
CA ASP A 34 -12.24 -9.19 4.38
C ASP A 34 -12.69 -7.83 4.93
N GLU A 35 -11.87 -7.21 5.80
CA GLU A 35 -12.19 -5.93 6.40
C GLU A 35 -11.98 -4.75 5.47
N VAL A 36 -11.35 -4.95 4.32
CA VAL A 36 -11.08 -3.88 3.35
C VAL A 36 -12.22 -3.79 2.35
N ASP A 37 -12.90 -2.66 2.32
CA ASP A 37 -13.98 -2.39 1.38
C ASP A 37 -13.44 -1.92 0.03
N ALA A 38 -12.39 -1.11 0.04
CA ALA A 38 -11.78 -0.59 -1.19
C ALA A 38 -10.33 -0.18 -0.93
N ALA A 39 -9.51 -0.33 -1.96
CA ALA A 39 -8.14 0.17 -1.97
C ALA A 39 -7.84 0.66 -3.37
N ALA A 40 -7.34 1.89 -3.48
CA ALA A 40 -7.02 2.50 -4.76
C ALA A 40 -5.82 3.43 -4.59
N TYR A 41 -5.08 3.66 -5.67
CA TYR A 41 -4.06 4.69 -5.67
C TYR A 41 -4.14 5.49 -6.97
N ASP A 42 -3.69 6.74 -6.89
CA ASP A 42 -3.72 7.64 -8.03
C ASP A 42 -2.52 8.58 -7.97
N ILE A 43 -2.11 9.06 -9.14
CA ILE A 43 -1.08 10.09 -9.26
C ILE A 43 -1.78 11.36 -9.70
N THR A 44 -2.02 12.26 -8.75
CA THR A 44 -2.76 13.48 -9.01
C THR A 44 -2.01 14.42 -9.94
N HIS A 45 -0.67 14.48 -9.79
CA HIS A 45 0.19 15.34 -10.61
C HIS A 45 1.35 14.52 -11.16
N PRO A 46 1.26 14.01 -12.41
CA PRO A 46 2.26 13.12 -12.98
C PRO A 46 3.69 13.65 -13.00
N LEU A 47 3.85 14.97 -13.07
CA LEU A 47 5.17 15.59 -13.16
C LEU A 47 5.84 15.82 -11.82
N ILE A 48 5.06 16.06 -10.75
CA ILE A 48 5.59 16.42 -9.43
C ILE A 48 4.90 15.65 -8.30
N GLY A 49 3.82 14.93 -8.61
CA GLY A 49 3.01 14.26 -7.61
C GLY A 49 3.57 12.93 -7.18
N GLN A 50 3.35 12.61 -5.93
CA GLN A 50 3.58 11.27 -5.40
C GLN A 50 2.27 10.49 -5.46
N PRO A 51 2.31 9.16 -5.59
CA PRO A 51 1.08 8.38 -5.55
C PRO A 51 0.34 8.57 -4.23
N GLU A 52 -0.95 8.83 -4.31
CA GLU A 52 -1.83 8.88 -3.14
C GLU A 52 -2.61 7.57 -3.05
N PHE A 53 -2.56 6.93 -1.90
CA PHE A 53 -3.19 5.65 -1.67
C PHE A 53 -4.37 5.84 -0.73
N GLU A 54 -5.57 5.46 -1.17
CA GLU A 54 -6.78 5.52 -0.36
C GLU A 54 -7.21 4.12 0.04
N ILE A 55 -7.44 3.91 1.33
CA ILE A 55 -7.89 2.65 1.88
C ILE A 55 -9.18 2.87 2.65
N ARG A 56 -10.21 2.11 2.33
CA ARG A 56 -11.46 2.08 3.08
C ARG A 56 -11.61 0.72 3.72
N SER A 57 -11.67 0.69 5.04
CA SER A 57 -11.67 -0.53 5.82
C SER A 57 -12.26 -0.25 7.19
N SER A 58 -12.68 -1.28 7.90
CA SER A 58 -13.12 -1.14 9.30
C SER A 58 -11.97 -0.68 10.20
N ASN A 59 -10.72 -0.98 9.82
CA ASN A 59 -9.52 -0.48 10.50
C ASN A 59 -8.42 -0.25 9.47
N PRO A 60 -8.47 0.88 8.74
CA PRO A 60 -7.57 1.10 7.60
C PRO A 60 -6.09 1.16 7.98
N ARG A 61 -5.76 1.72 9.13
CA ARG A 61 -4.36 1.79 9.56
C ARG A 61 -3.80 0.39 9.79
N LYS A 62 -4.55 -0.47 10.46
CA LYS A 62 -4.13 -1.84 10.70
C LYS A 62 -4.01 -2.62 9.40
N SER A 63 -5.00 -2.49 8.51
CA SER A 63 -4.99 -3.15 7.21
C SER A 63 -3.76 -2.75 6.40
N MET A 64 -3.45 -1.46 6.35
CA MET A 64 -2.28 -0.97 5.62
C MET A 64 -0.97 -1.45 6.25
N THR A 65 -0.88 -1.44 7.56
CA THR A 65 0.32 -1.91 8.27
C THR A 65 0.56 -3.38 7.98
N ASN A 66 -0.48 -4.21 8.04
CA ASN A 66 -0.36 -5.63 7.74
C ASN A 66 0.04 -5.87 6.30
N ALA A 67 -0.59 -5.17 5.35
CA ALA A 67 -0.29 -5.33 3.94
C ALA A 67 1.16 -4.91 3.63
N ALA A 68 1.60 -3.78 4.17
CA ALA A 68 2.96 -3.32 3.96
C ALA A 68 3.99 -4.31 4.52
N LYS A 69 3.70 -4.87 5.69
CA LYS A 69 4.57 -5.87 6.31
C LYS A 69 4.66 -7.14 5.49
N GLU A 70 3.52 -7.64 5.00
CA GLU A 70 3.49 -8.85 4.18
C GLU A 70 4.22 -8.66 2.86
N VAL A 71 4.02 -7.53 2.20
CA VAL A 71 4.69 -7.21 0.94
C VAL A 71 6.21 -7.12 1.16
N LYS A 72 6.63 -6.49 2.25
CA LYS A 72 8.05 -6.40 2.59
C LYS A 72 8.67 -7.78 2.82
N GLU A 73 7.98 -8.64 3.55
CA GLU A 73 8.45 -10.00 3.80
C GLU A 73 8.55 -10.82 2.52
N GLU A 74 7.58 -10.71 1.63
CA GLU A 74 7.60 -11.38 0.33
C GLU A 74 8.76 -10.89 -0.53
N ALA A 75 9.01 -9.58 -0.54
CA ALA A 75 10.11 -8.98 -1.29
C ALA A 75 11.47 -9.47 -0.78
N LEU A 76 11.63 -9.57 0.54
CA LEU A 76 12.85 -10.08 1.14
C LEU A 76 13.06 -11.56 0.82
N SER A 77 12.01 -12.36 0.89
CA SER A 77 12.08 -13.78 0.54
C SER A 77 12.45 -13.98 -0.92
N PHE A 78 11.89 -13.18 -1.82
CA PHE A 78 12.21 -13.24 -3.24
C PHE A 78 13.67 -12.87 -3.49
N LYS A 79 14.15 -11.82 -2.83
CA LYS A 79 15.54 -11.40 -2.93
C LYS A 79 16.50 -12.50 -2.46
N ASP A 80 16.19 -13.13 -1.33
CA ASP A 80 16.99 -14.25 -0.83
C ASP A 80 17.03 -15.41 -1.82
N ALA A 81 15.91 -15.74 -2.42
CA ALA A 81 15.84 -16.80 -3.41
C ALA A 81 16.73 -16.50 -4.62
N LEU A 82 16.74 -15.25 -5.08
CA LEU A 82 17.59 -14.82 -6.19
C LEU A 82 19.07 -14.89 -5.86
N ILE A 83 19.44 -14.52 -4.64
CA ILE A 83 20.84 -14.54 -4.20
C ILE A 83 21.33 -15.97 -4.03
N LYS A 84 20.49 -16.83 -3.48
CA LYS A 84 20.86 -18.23 -3.23
C LYS A 84 20.76 -19.11 -4.45
N GLY A 85 19.92 -18.73 -5.38
CA GLY A 85 19.66 -19.48 -6.59
C GLY A 85 20.70 -19.28 -7.64
#